data_c227f66dba021eb042674b2b547fabfc
#
_entry.id   c227f66dba021eb042674b2b547fabfc
#
_cell.length_a   1.000
_cell.length_b   1.000
_cell.length_c   1.000
_cell.angle_alpha   90.00
_cell.angle_beta   90.00
_cell.angle_gamma   90.00
#
_symmetry.space_group_name_H-M   'P 1'
#
loop_
_entity.id
_entity.type
_entity.pdbx_description
1 polymer ?
#
loop_
_entity_poly.entity_id
_entity_poly.type
_entity_poly.pdbx_seq_one_letter_code
_entity_poly.pdbx_strand_id
1 'polypeptide(L)'
;VRTVRIESINASGLRQVLMSCQPNEVLVIDARYDLQRACWGEQRSVAAIHCGLAGVVVLGAITDRQALLKLKLPIFAHTTSCLTTRNEGESLVEIDAKIHINHTIVQTGDLIVGDADGIFIIKMDVAQQYLKEFQR
;
A
#
# COMPACT_ATOMS: atom_id res chain seq x y z
N VAL A 1 7.00 4.48 5.17
CA VAL A 1 5.70 4.13 4.57
C VAL A 1 4.62 5.11 4.97
N ARG A 2 3.55 5.12 4.23
CA ARG A 2 2.26 5.72 4.55
C ARG A 2 1.24 4.60 4.67
N THR A 3 0.49 4.55 5.77
CA THR A 3 -0.53 3.52 5.98
C THR A 3 -1.94 4.07 5.79
N VAL A 4 -2.84 3.23 5.30
CA VAL A 4 -4.25 3.54 5.12
C VAL A 4 -5.09 2.27 5.31
N ARG A 5 -6.24 2.39 5.94
CA ARG A 5 -7.24 1.33 6.05
C ARG A 5 -8.51 1.73 5.32
N ILE A 6 -9.07 0.78 4.56
CA ILE A 6 -10.37 0.92 3.90
C ILE A 6 -11.38 0.09 4.68
N GLU A 7 -12.49 0.72 5.08
CA GLU A 7 -13.57 0.10 5.85
C GLU A 7 -14.93 0.19 5.14
N SER A 8 -14.90 0.30 3.80
CA SER A 8 -16.11 0.42 2.98
C SER A 8 -15.91 -0.20 1.60
N ILE A 9 -17.01 -0.53 0.93
CA ILE A 9 -16.98 -0.97 -0.48
C ILE A 9 -16.50 0.15 -1.39
N ASN A 10 -16.73 1.40 -1.01
CA ASN A 10 -16.27 2.57 -1.73
C ASN A 10 -14.85 2.93 -1.30
N ALA A 11 -13.90 2.77 -2.21
CA ALA A 11 -12.50 3.10 -1.98
C ALA A 11 -12.06 4.40 -2.66
N SER A 12 -13.01 5.29 -3.02
CA SER A 12 -12.69 6.54 -3.72
C SER A 12 -11.77 7.47 -2.91
N GLY A 13 -11.81 7.41 -1.59
CA GLY A 13 -10.93 8.15 -0.69
C GLY A 13 -9.43 7.85 -0.88
N LEU A 14 -9.06 6.73 -1.49
CA LEU A 14 -7.67 6.43 -1.84
C LEU A 14 -7.05 7.46 -2.80
N ARG A 15 -7.84 8.14 -3.61
CA ARG A 15 -7.35 9.21 -4.47
C ARG A 15 -6.72 10.34 -3.67
N GLN A 16 -7.39 10.77 -2.61
CA GLN A 16 -6.88 11.83 -1.72
C GLN A 16 -5.64 11.38 -0.98
N VAL A 17 -5.60 10.11 -0.55
CA VAL A 17 -4.41 9.52 0.07
C VAL A 17 -3.22 9.57 -0.88
N LEU A 18 -3.38 9.16 -2.13
CA LEU A 18 -2.33 9.23 -3.15
C LEU A 18 -1.80 10.66 -3.33
N MET A 19 -2.69 11.63 -3.40
CA MET A 19 -2.33 13.04 -3.56
C MET A 19 -1.58 13.60 -2.34
N SER A 20 -1.73 13.01 -1.17
CA SER A 20 -1.04 13.40 0.07
C SER A 20 0.31 12.72 0.28
N CYS A 21 0.61 11.67 -0.48
CA CYS A 21 1.87 10.94 -0.39
C CYS A 21 3.05 11.80 -0.88
N GLN A 22 4.19 11.59 -0.24
CA GLN A 22 5.44 12.21 -0.65
C GLN A 22 6.23 11.26 -1.57
N PRO A 23 7.11 11.81 -2.45
CA PRO A 23 8.00 10.98 -3.24
C PRO A 23 8.82 10.03 -2.35
N ASN A 24 9.06 8.82 -2.87
CA ASN A 24 9.79 7.73 -2.20
C ASN A 24 9.05 7.07 -1.03
N GLU A 25 7.81 7.44 -0.74
CA GLU A 25 6.99 6.68 0.20
C GLU A 25 6.52 5.37 -0.43
N VAL A 26 6.32 4.35 0.42
CA VAL A 26 5.58 3.13 0.11
C VAL A 26 4.19 3.27 0.72
N LEU A 27 3.16 3.05 -0.07
CA LEU A 27 1.77 3.06 0.41
C LEU A 27 1.37 1.65 0.84
N VAL A 28 0.97 1.49 2.10
CA VAL A 28 0.46 0.24 2.67
C VAL A 28 -1.04 0.38 2.88
N ILE A 29 -1.82 -0.43 2.17
CA ILE A 29 -3.27 -0.40 2.17
C ILE A 29 -3.82 -1.64 2.86
N ASP A 30 -4.52 -1.46 3.96
CA ASP A 30 -5.32 -2.51 4.58
C ASP A 30 -6.72 -2.52 3.94
N ALA A 31 -6.92 -3.44 3.02
CA ALA A 31 -8.18 -3.65 2.30
C ALA A 31 -8.86 -4.96 2.70
N ARG A 32 -8.54 -5.51 3.87
CA ARG A 32 -9.09 -6.78 4.35
C ARG A 32 -10.57 -6.71 4.74
N TYR A 33 -11.15 -5.53 4.72
CA TYR A 33 -12.61 -5.35 4.87
C TYR A 33 -13.39 -6.20 3.86
N ASP A 34 -12.91 -6.25 2.61
CA ASP A 34 -13.49 -7.10 1.57
C ASP A 34 -12.38 -7.68 0.68
N LEU A 35 -12.01 -8.92 0.94
CA LEU A 35 -10.96 -9.63 0.20
C LEU A 35 -11.35 -10.03 -1.22
N GLN A 36 -12.64 -9.95 -1.56
CA GLN A 36 -13.14 -10.29 -2.90
C GLN A 36 -13.08 -9.11 -3.87
N ARG A 37 -12.98 -7.87 -3.37
CA ARG A 37 -12.96 -6.68 -4.19
C ARG A 37 -11.58 -6.04 -4.26
N ALA A 38 -11.09 -5.91 -5.49
CA ALA A 38 -9.83 -5.22 -5.75
C ALA A 38 -9.99 -3.72 -5.54
N CYS A 39 -9.19 -3.16 -4.65
CA CYS A 39 -9.12 -1.72 -4.42
C CYS A 39 -8.02 -1.04 -5.23
N TRP A 40 -7.18 -1.80 -5.93
CA TRP A 40 -6.01 -1.29 -6.64
C TRP A 40 -5.89 -1.94 -8.02
N GLY A 41 -5.52 -1.14 -9.02
CA GLY A 41 -5.33 -1.58 -10.39
C GLY A 41 -4.44 -0.60 -11.17
N GLU A 42 -4.50 -0.66 -12.50
CA GLU A 42 -3.62 0.11 -13.39
C GLU A 42 -3.75 1.62 -13.20
N GLN A 43 -4.98 2.15 -13.15
CA GLN A 43 -5.18 3.60 -13.04
C GLN A 43 -4.55 4.20 -11.77
N ARG A 44 -4.75 3.54 -10.63
CA ARG A 44 -4.12 3.97 -9.36
C ARG A 44 -2.61 3.79 -9.38
N SER A 45 -2.12 2.77 -10.05
CA SER A 45 -0.67 2.55 -10.20
C SER A 45 -0.01 3.64 -11.04
N VAL A 46 -0.63 4.06 -12.14
CA VAL A 46 -0.15 5.18 -12.95
C VAL A 46 -0.14 6.47 -12.12
N ALA A 47 -1.20 6.74 -11.36
CA ALA A 47 -1.24 7.88 -10.45
C ALA A 47 -0.15 7.81 -9.38
N ALA A 48 0.11 6.64 -8.80
CA ALA A 48 1.17 6.42 -7.82
C ALA A 48 2.57 6.70 -8.39
N ILE A 49 2.82 6.30 -9.62
CA ILE A 49 4.07 6.61 -10.33
C ILE A 49 4.25 8.12 -10.49
N HIS A 50 3.20 8.83 -10.90
CA HIS A 50 3.23 10.29 -11.02
C HIS A 50 3.45 11.00 -9.68
N CYS A 51 2.95 10.44 -8.59
CA CYS A 51 3.21 10.93 -7.23
C CYS A 51 4.61 10.55 -6.70
N GLY A 52 5.37 9.75 -7.44
CA GLY A 52 6.73 9.35 -7.06
C GLY A 52 6.79 8.28 -5.98
N LEU A 53 5.73 7.49 -5.80
CA LEU A 53 5.74 6.38 -4.83
C LEU A 53 6.82 5.35 -5.18
N ALA A 54 7.49 4.83 -4.17
CA ALA A 54 8.49 3.78 -4.30
C ALA A 54 7.89 2.37 -4.44
N GLY A 55 6.66 2.19 -3.98
CA GLY A 55 5.96 0.91 -4.06
C GLY A 55 4.60 0.95 -3.39
N VAL A 56 3.85 -0.14 -3.54
CA VAL A 56 2.52 -0.30 -2.95
C VAL A 56 2.39 -1.71 -2.37
N VAL A 57 1.85 -1.79 -1.16
CA VAL A 57 1.49 -3.05 -0.50
C VAL A 57 -0.01 -3.04 -0.27
N VAL A 58 -0.72 -4.02 -0.81
CA VAL A 58 -2.16 -4.18 -0.66
C VAL A 58 -2.45 -5.43 0.14
N LEU A 59 -2.90 -5.26 1.38
CA LEU A 59 -3.45 -6.37 2.16
C LEU A 59 -4.88 -6.63 1.71
N GLY A 60 -5.01 -7.30 0.58
CA GLY A 60 -6.28 -7.52 -0.12
C GLY A 60 -6.06 -7.88 -1.58
N ALA A 61 -7.06 -7.61 -2.40
CA ALA A 61 -7.05 -7.93 -3.83
C ALA A 61 -6.64 -6.74 -4.71
N ILE A 62 -5.94 -7.06 -5.79
CA ILE A 62 -5.65 -6.16 -6.90
C ILE A 62 -6.29 -6.67 -8.19
N THR A 63 -6.43 -5.81 -9.18
CA THR A 63 -6.88 -6.15 -10.54
C THR A 63 -5.85 -5.70 -11.57
N ASP A 64 -6.10 -5.98 -12.85
CA ASP A 64 -5.22 -5.59 -13.97
C ASP A 64 -3.80 -6.16 -13.89
N ARG A 65 -3.64 -7.35 -13.33
CA ARG A 65 -2.33 -7.95 -13.02
C ARG A 65 -1.35 -7.88 -14.19
N GLN A 66 -1.77 -8.17 -15.42
CA GLN A 66 -0.88 -8.16 -16.59
C GLN A 66 -0.39 -6.74 -16.93
N ALA A 67 -1.25 -5.74 -16.78
CA ALA A 67 -0.87 -4.34 -16.95
C ALA A 67 0.12 -3.90 -15.85
N LEU A 68 -0.14 -4.30 -14.60
CA LEU A 68 0.73 -3.97 -13.47
C LEU A 68 2.14 -4.52 -13.62
N LEU A 69 2.30 -5.73 -14.19
CA LEU A 69 3.61 -6.34 -14.44
C LEU A 69 4.48 -5.55 -15.43
N LYS A 70 3.86 -4.72 -16.27
CA LYS A 70 4.56 -3.87 -17.24
C LYS A 70 4.98 -2.51 -16.66
N LEU A 71 4.43 -2.14 -15.52
CA LEU A 71 4.75 -0.88 -14.85
C LEU A 71 6.02 -1.00 -14.01
N LYS A 72 6.75 0.10 -13.91
CA LYS A 72 7.95 0.18 -13.05
C LYS A 72 7.56 0.63 -11.63
N LEU A 73 6.64 -0.09 -11.01
CA LEU A 73 6.19 0.15 -9.64
C LEU A 73 6.09 -1.19 -8.95
N PRO A 74 6.90 -1.47 -7.92
CA PRO A 74 6.74 -2.68 -7.11
C PRO A 74 5.39 -2.70 -6.41
N ILE A 75 4.62 -3.77 -6.61
CA ILE A 75 3.30 -3.95 -6.01
C ILE A 75 3.25 -5.34 -5.38
N PHE A 76 2.90 -5.39 -4.10
CA PHE A 76 2.71 -6.62 -3.33
C PHE A 76 1.26 -6.71 -2.90
N ALA A 77 0.63 -7.86 -3.11
CA ALA A 77 -0.77 -8.07 -2.78
C ALA A 77 -1.05 -9.51 -2.35
N HIS A 78 -2.15 -9.74 -1.64
CA HIS A 78 -2.55 -11.08 -1.25
C HIS A 78 -3.09 -11.89 -2.42
N THR A 79 -3.91 -11.27 -3.30
CA THR A 79 -4.62 -11.97 -4.37
C THR A 79 -5.02 -11.02 -5.50
N THR A 80 -5.62 -11.59 -6.52
CA THR A 80 -6.21 -10.86 -7.64
C THR A 80 -7.72 -11.09 -7.68
N SER A 81 -8.48 -10.10 -8.17
CA SER A 81 -9.91 -10.23 -8.39
C SER A 81 -10.36 -9.40 -9.58
N CYS A 82 -11.33 -9.92 -10.33
CA CYS A 82 -12.01 -9.15 -11.36
C CYS A 82 -13.13 -8.25 -10.80
N LEU A 83 -13.57 -8.50 -9.57
CA LEU A 83 -14.50 -7.60 -8.87
C LEU A 83 -13.71 -6.43 -8.31
N THR A 84 -14.23 -5.22 -8.54
CA THR A 84 -13.60 -3.99 -8.04
C THR A 84 -14.43 -3.35 -6.94
N THR A 85 -13.82 -2.43 -6.21
CA THR A 85 -14.54 -1.55 -5.30
C THR A 85 -15.54 -0.68 -6.07
N ARG A 86 -16.57 -0.20 -5.39
CA ARG A 86 -17.63 0.62 -5.96
C ARG A 86 -17.46 2.07 -5.55
N ASN A 87 -17.96 2.99 -6.36
CA ASN A 87 -18.01 4.42 -6.04
C ASN A 87 -19.41 4.83 -5.49
N GLU A 88 -20.08 3.89 -4.85
CA GLU A 88 -21.41 4.07 -4.27
C GLU A 88 -21.32 4.04 -2.74
N GLY A 89 -22.10 4.88 -2.09
CA GLY A 89 -22.11 5.00 -0.65
C GLY A 89 -20.92 5.80 -0.11
N GLU A 90 -20.82 5.82 1.21
CA GLU A 90 -19.75 6.53 1.91
C GLU A 90 -18.41 5.82 1.73
N SER A 91 -17.36 6.62 1.50
CA SER A 91 -15.98 6.11 1.47
C SER A 91 -15.35 6.29 2.85
N LEU A 92 -15.13 5.17 3.55
CA LEU A 92 -14.52 5.14 4.88
C LEU A 92 -13.05 4.74 4.72
N VAL A 93 -12.19 5.73 4.84
CA VAL A 93 -10.73 5.57 4.70
C VAL A 93 -10.04 6.22 5.89
N GLU A 94 -9.27 5.43 6.64
CA GLU A 94 -8.48 5.90 7.77
C GLU A 94 -7.02 6.05 7.35
N ILE A 95 -6.52 7.28 7.34
CA ILE A 95 -5.13 7.60 7.04
C ILE A 95 -4.28 7.42 8.30
N ASP A 96 -3.03 6.98 8.14
CA ASP A 96 -2.09 6.72 9.23
C ASP A 96 -2.60 5.66 10.23
N ALA A 97 -3.40 4.72 9.74
CA ALA A 97 -3.91 3.61 10.54
C ALA A 97 -2.77 2.70 11.02
N LYS A 98 -2.90 2.18 12.22
CA LYS A 98 -2.05 1.08 12.69
C LYS A 98 -2.58 -0.22 12.11
N ILE A 99 -1.76 -0.88 11.31
CA ILE A 99 -2.14 -2.09 10.58
C ILE A 99 -1.46 -3.29 11.22
N HIS A 100 -2.26 -4.25 11.69
CA HIS A 100 -1.76 -5.50 12.23
C HIS A 100 -1.56 -6.51 11.11
N ILE A 101 -0.32 -6.96 10.92
CA ILE A 101 0.05 -8.03 9.98
C ILE A 101 0.75 -9.12 10.77
N ASN A 102 0.10 -10.29 10.90
CA ASN A 102 0.59 -11.39 11.75
C ASN A 102 0.89 -10.89 13.18
N HIS A 103 2.16 -10.93 13.61
CA HIS A 103 2.58 -10.48 14.94
C HIS A 103 3.22 -9.09 14.94
N THR A 104 3.12 -8.36 13.82
CA THR A 104 3.75 -7.06 13.63
C THR A 104 2.70 -5.98 13.42
N ILE A 105 2.96 -4.79 13.97
CA ILE A 105 2.16 -3.59 13.70
C ILE A 105 2.95 -2.71 12.73
N VAL A 106 2.33 -2.39 11.59
CA VAL A 106 2.85 -1.43 10.62
C VAL A 106 2.19 -0.09 10.84
N GLN A 107 2.99 0.95 10.88
CA GLN A 107 2.49 2.32 10.99
C GLN A 107 3.29 3.27 10.10
N THR A 108 2.69 4.41 9.81
CA THR A 108 3.35 5.47 9.04
C THR A 108 4.72 5.81 9.67
N GLY A 109 5.75 5.86 8.83
CA GLY A 109 7.13 6.07 9.24
C GLY A 109 7.99 4.81 9.23
N ASP A 110 7.41 3.63 9.27
CA ASP A 110 8.17 2.38 9.18
C ASP A 110 8.82 2.22 7.80
N LEU A 111 9.89 1.44 7.73
CA LEU A 111 10.57 1.09 6.51
C LEU A 111 10.08 -0.27 6.00
N ILE A 112 9.88 -0.39 4.69
CA ILE A 112 9.60 -1.67 4.04
C ILE A 112 10.72 -1.98 3.06
N VAL A 113 11.16 -3.24 3.11
CA VAL A 113 12.08 -3.84 2.13
C VAL A 113 11.39 -5.04 1.51
N GLY A 114 11.32 -5.11 0.21
CA GLY A 114 10.63 -6.19 -0.49
C GLY A 114 11.34 -6.64 -1.75
N ASP A 115 11.15 -7.92 -2.08
CA ASP A 115 11.60 -8.57 -3.30
C ASP A 115 10.58 -9.61 -3.77
N ALA A 116 10.98 -10.50 -4.70
CA ALA A 116 10.08 -11.53 -5.22
C ALA A 116 9.56 -12.53 -4.17
N ASP A 117 10.24 -12.67 -3.04
CA ASP A 117 9.87 -13.61 -1.98
C ASP A 117 8.91 -12.99 -0.95
N GLY A 118 8.81 -11.67 -0.89
CA GLY A 118 7.91 -10.99 0.04
C GLY A 118 8.46 -9.68 0.56
N ILE A 119 7.93 -9.24 1.68
CA ILE A 119 8.31 -7.97 2.32
C ILE A 119 8.76 -8.17 3.76
N PHE A 120 9.72 -7.33 4.18
CA PHE A 120 10.08 -7.12 5.57
C PHE A 120 9.68 -5.73 6.02
N ILE A 121 9.22 -5.65 7.26
CA ILE A 121 8.88 -4.39 7.92
C ILE A 121 9.95 -4.11 8.97
N ILE A 122 10.57 -2.95 8.87
CA ILE A 122 11.62 -2.52 9.80
C ILE A 122 11.12 -1.28 10.53
N LYS A 123 11.07 -1.35 11.83
CA LYS A 123 10.68 -0.20 12.65
C LYS A 123 11.70 0.92 12.50
N MET A 124 11.22 2.16 12.50
CA MET A 124 12.07 3.32 12.20
C MET A 124 13.26 3.47 13.16
N ASP A 125 13.08 3.21 14.44
CA ASP A 125 14.15 3.25 15.44
C ASP A 125 15.25 2.23 15.14
N VAL A 126 14.88 1.02 14.74
CA VAL A 126 15.80 -0.04 14.32
C VAL A 126 16.52 0.35 13.03
N ALA A 127 15.78 0.87 12.03
CA ALA A 127 16.36 1.33 10.76
C ALA A 127 17.39 2.44 10.99
N GLN A 128 17.11 3.39 11.85
CA GLN A 128 18.04 4.49 12.19
C GLN A 128 19.31 3.97 12.88
N GLN A 129 19.21 2.97 13.72
CA GLN A 129 20.36 2.35 14.37
C GLN A 129 21.28 1.70 13.33
N TYR A 130 20.74 0.89 12.42
CA TYR A 130 21.54 0.25 11.36
C TYR A 130 22.16 1.28 10.41
N LEU A 131 21.46 2.33 10.02
CA LEU A 131 22.02 3.37 9.17
C LEU A 131 23.25 4.05 9.80
N LYS A 132 23.23 4.28 11.12
CA LYS A 132 24.39 4.82 11.84
C LYS A 132 25.60 3.87 11.81
N GLU A 133 25.36 2.57 11.85
CA GLU A 133 26.42 1.56 11.80
C GLU A 133 27.08 1.49 10.41
N PHE A 134 26.29 1.65 9.34
CA PHE A 134 26.80 1.64 7.97
C PHE A 134 27.49 2.94 7.54
N GLN A 135 27.28 4.04 8.23
CA GLN A 135 27.93 5.32 7.93
C GLN A 135 29.28 5.51 8.64
N ARG A 136 29.71 4.53 9.43
CA ARG A 136 31.02 4.51 10.09
C ARG A 136 32.04 3.80 9.22
#